data_8928658acb7ea1c9f0c61f57a2560800
#
_entry.id   8928658acb7ea1c9f0c61f57a2560800
#
_cell.length_a   1.000
_cell.length_b   1.000
_cell.length_c   1.000
_cell.angle_alpha   90.00
_cell.angle_beta   90.00
_cell.angle_gamma   90.00
#
_symmetry.space_group_name_H-M   'P 1'
#
loop_
_entity.id
_entity.type
_entity.pdbx_description
1 polymer ?
#
loop_
_entity_poly.entity_id
_entity_poly.type
_entity_poly.pdbx_seq_one_letter_code
_entity_poly.pdbx_strand_id
1 'polypeptide(L)'
;MNRKDYEIMAPVGSYESLMAAINAGADSIYFGIEGLNMRSKSANNFTTEDLYKIAAICREHDVKSYLTVNTIIYDEDLELMRKIIDSAKGADVSAIIAADVAPMLYARSIGVEVHLSTQLNITNVEALRFYAQFADVVVLARELNMDQVAAIHKAIIEEPIVGPAGEPIRIEMFAHGALCMAVSGKCYLSLHEQGKSANRGSCSQICRRSYEVKDKETGIELEIDNQYIMSPKDLKTIHFLNKMLDAGVRVLKIEGRARGPEYVDTVVRAYREAVDTYCAGNFTTDNVEKWDNHLGQVFNRGFWDGYYLGQRLGEWTSSYGSSATKQKVYVAKTTKYFGKVGVGEFAVESGELKVGDEIIITGPTTGLVRFVVEEIRVDMEPVEKAVKGQLCSIAVPEKVRPGDRLYLFTDRKVMQ
;
A
#
# COMPACT_ATOMS: atom_id res chain seq x y z
N MET A 1 -16.88 19.80 -3.16
CA MET A 1 -16.38 18.61 -3.90
C MET A 1 -17.09 17.38 -3.38
N ASN A 2 -17.43 16.44 -4.25
CA ASN A 2 -18.11 15.21 -3.88
C ASN A 2 -17.06 14.16 -3.48
N ARG A 3 -17.40 13.23 -2.56
CA ARG A 3 -16.54 12.10 -2.18
C ARG A 3 -16.07 11.26 -3.38
N LYS A 4 -16.94 11.13 -4.39
CA LYS A 4 -16.66 10.37 -5.64
C LYS A 4 -15.56 10.98 -6.51
N ASP A 5 -15.17 12.23 -6.25
CA ASP A 5 -14.07 12.89 -6.98
C ASP A 5 -12.70 12.36 -6.55
N TYR A 6 -12.63 11.66 -5.41
CA TYR A 6 -11.42 11.15 -4.81
C TYR A 6 -11.37 9.63 -4.82
N GLU A 7 -10.17 9.08 -5.04
CA GLU A 7 -9.93 7.65 -5.11
C GLU A 7 -8.81 7.26 -4.15
N ILE A 8 -9.07 6.30 -3.26
CA ILE A 8 -8.08 5.69 -2.39
C ILE A 8 -7.62 4.39 -3.02
N MET A 9 -6.35 4.36 -3.45
CA MET A 9 -5.74 3.24 -4.13
C MET A 9 -4.91 2.42 -3.16
N ALA A 10 -5.35 1.20 -2.85
CA ALA A 10 -4.73 0.32 -1.88
C ALA A 10 -3.73 -0.67 -2.52
N PRO A 11 -2.61 -0.99 -1.83
CA PRO A 11 -1.66 -2.00 -2.28
C PRO A 11 -2.14 -3.41 -1.95
N VAL A 12 -2.05 -4.34 -2.90
CA VAL A 12 -2.45 -5.74 -2.70
C VAL A 12 -1.31 -6.69 -3.06
N GLY A 13 -0.91 -7.54 -2.11
CA GLY A 13 0.11 -8.57 -2.28
C GLY A 13 -0.32 -9.96 -1.82
N SER A 14 -1.55 -10.11 -1.31
CA SER A 14 -2.19 -11.38 -0.95
C SER A 14 -3.71 -11.25 -0.99
N TYR A 15 -4.43 -12.35 -0.98
CA TYR A 15 -5.90 -12.33 -0.92
C TYR A 15 -6.42 -11.74 0.39
N GLU A 16 -5.72 -11.97 1.52
CA GLU A 16 -6.03 -11.35 2.80
C GLU A 16 -5.94 -9.82 2.71
N SER A 17 -4.89 -9.30 2.05
CA SER A 17 -4.74 -7.86 1.82
C SER A 17 -5.77 -7.30 0.83
N LEU A 18 -6.18 -8.09 -0.18
CA LEU A 18 -7.25 -7.73 -1.11
C LEU A 18 -8.57 -7.51 -0.36
N MET A 19 -8.99 -8.51 0.41
CA MET A 19 -10.24 -8.41 1.16
C MET A 19 -10.18 -7.36 2.27
N ALA A 20 -9.02 -7.20 2.93
CA ALA A 20 -8.81 -6.13 3.90
C ALA A 20 -8.95 -4.73 3.25
N ALA A 21 -8.39 -4.52 2.05
CA ALA A 21 -8.54 -3.26 1.31
C ALA A 21 -9.99 -2.97 0.95
N ILE A 22 -10.70 -3.97 0.42
CA ILE A 22 -12.13 -3.86 0.05
C ILE A 22 -12.97 -3.53 1.28
N ASN A 23 -12.83 -4.30 2.36
CA ASN A 23 -13.59 -4.12 3.61
C ASN A 23 -13.26 -2.78 4.30
N ALA A 24 -12.06 -2.25 4.11
CA ALA A 24 -11.64 -0.95 4.61
C ALA A 24 -12.19 0.23 3.78
N GLY A 25 -12.77 -0.03 2.61
CA GLY A 25 -13.39 0.97 1.73
C GLY A 25 -12.41 1.59 0.74
N ALA A 26 -11.44 0.84 0.22
CA ALA A 26 -10.65 1.25 -0.92
C ALA A 26 -11.55 1.43 -2.16
N ASP A 27 -11.29 2.48 -2.95
CA ASP A 27 -11.98 2.72 -4.23
C ASP A 27 -11.32 1.93 -5.36
N SER A 28 -10.02 1.65 -5.19
CA SER A 28 -9.24 0.85 -6.14
C SER A 28 -8.13 0.08 -5.43
N ILE A 29 -7.65 -0.97 -6.10
CA ILE A 29 -6.48 -1.72 -5.67
C ILE A 29 -5.45 -1.79 -6.79
N TYR A 30 -4.17 -1.88 -6.43
CA TYR A 30 -3.12 -2.21 -7.40
C TYR A 30 -2.30 -3.41 -6.95
N PHE A 31 -1.96 -4.27 -7.91
CA PHE A 31 -1.27 -5.53 -7.67
C PHE A 31 -0.33 -5.87 -8.83
N GLY A 32 0.50 -6.88 -8.66
CA GLY A 32 1.39 -7.40 -9.69
C GLY A 32 1.24 -8.91 -9.82
N ILE A 33 1.33 -9.39 -11.05
CA ILE A 33 1.52 -10.81 -11.35
C ILE A 33 3.00 -11.08 -11.63
N GLU A 34 3.38 -12.35 -11.72
CA GLU A 34 4.74 -12.75 -12.11
C GLU A 34 5.18 -12.05 -13.40
N GLY A 35 6.43 -11.57 -13.44
CA GLY A 35 7.05 -10.95 -14.62
C GLY A 35 7.35 -9.45 -14.47
N LEU A 36 6.69 -8.61 -15.26
CA LEU A 36 7.13 -7.24 -15.54
C LEU A 36 6.59 -6.18 -14.57
N ASN A 37 6.82 -6.34 -13.26
CA ASN A 37 6.48 -5.33 -12.27
C ASN A 37 7.64 -5.03 -11.32
N MET A 38 7.66 -3.83 -10.74
CA MET A 38 8.74 -3.31 -9.87
C MET A 38 8.98 -4.12 -8.58
N ARG A 39 8.10 -5.06 -8.24
CA ARG A 39 8.21 -5.95 -7.07
C ARG A 39 8.30 -7.43 -7.47
N SER A 40 8.54 -7.74 -8.74
CA SER A 40 8.54 -9.12 -9.25
C SER A 40 9.49 -10.07 -8.52
N LYS A 41 10.55 -9.53 -7.90
CA LYS A 41 11.55 -10.30 -7.12
C LYS A 41 11.59 -9.96 -5.62
N SER A 42 10.79 -9.01 -5.15
CA SER A 42 10.86 -8.49 -3.77
C SER A 42 9.54 -8.52 -2.99
N ALA A 43 8.48 -9.03 -3.59
CA ALA A 43 7.19 -9.28 -2.95
C ALA A 43 6.58 -10.56 -3.52
N ASN A 44 5.57 -11.09 -2.84
CA ASN A 44 4.74 -12.13 -3.42
C ASN A 44 4.03 -11.57 -4.65
N ASN A 45 3.98 -12.34 -5.70
CA ASN A 45 3.28 -12.00 -6.92
C ASN A 45 2.21 -13.04 -7.18
N PHE A 46 1.08 -12.56 -7.70
CA PHE A 46 0.00 -13.41 -8.15
C PHE A 46 0.33 -14.07 -9.48
N THR A 47 -0.38 -15.13 -9.80
CA THR A 47 -0.32 -15.79 -11.10
C THR A 47 -1.28 -15.12 -12.11
N THR A 48 -1.19 -15.51 -13.37
CA THR A 48 -2.18 -15.08 -14.39
C THR A 48 -3.59 -15.59 -14.05
N GLU A 49 -3.74 -16.75 -13.41
CA GLU A 49 -5.05 -17.25 -12.95
C GLU A 49 -5.62 -16.39 -11.82
N ASP A 50 -4.76 -15.94 -10.90
CA ASP A 50 -5.15 -15.02 -9.83
C ASP A 50 -5.61 -13.67 -10.38
N LEU A 51 -5.02 -13.19 -11.48
CA LEU A 51 -5.46 -11.97 -12.16
C LEU A 51 -6.97 -11.99 -12.47
N TYR A 52 -7.46 -13.07 -13.05
CA TYR A 52 -8.89 -13.22 -13.37
C TYR A 52 -9.76 -13.26 -12.10
N LYS A 53 -9.30 -13.95 -11.05
CA LYS A 53 -10.02 -14.05 -9.78
C LYS A 53 -10.07 -12.69 -9.07
N ILE A 54 -8.94 -11.98 -9.01
CA ILE A 54 -8.86 -10.66 -8.38
C ILE A 54 -9.75 -9.66 -9.12
N ALA A 55 -9.69 -9.61 -10.44
CA ALA A 55 -10.54 -8.72 -11.23
C ALA A 55 -12.03 -9.03 -11.03
N ALA A 56 -12.42 -10.31 -10.95
CA ALA A 56 -13.80 -10.72 -10.68
C ALA A 56 -14.25 -10.27 -9.26
N ILE A 57 -13.43 -10.50 -8.22
CA ILE A 57 -13.73 -10.04 -6.86
C ILE A 57 -13.89 -8.51 -6.82
N CYS A 58 -12.98 -7.78 -7.47
CA CYS A 58 -13.05 -6.31 -7.51
C CYS A 58 -14.36 -5.82 -8.13
N ARG A 59 -14.80 -6.42 -9.26
CA ARG A 59 -16.07 -6.08 -9.88
C ARG A 59 -17.27 -6.39 -8.99
N GLU A 60 -17.26 -7.53 -8.30
CA GLU A 60 -18.33 -7.91 -7.36
C GLU A 60 -18.52 -6.87 -6.24
N HIS A 61 -17.42 -6.21 -5.85
CA HIS A 61 -17.41 -5.22 -4.77
C HIS A 61 -17.37 -3.75 -5.25
N ASP A 62 -17.54 -3.49 -6.56
CA ASP A 62 -17.45 -2.14 -7.16
C ASP A 62 -16.12 -1.42 -6.85
N VAL A 63 -15.01 -2.17 -6.84
CA VAL A 63 -13.64 -1.68 -6.63
C VAL A 63 -12.87 -1.80 -7.93
N LYS A 64 -12.16 -0.75 -8.34
CA LYS A 64 -11.31 -0.79 -9.53
C LYS A 64 -10.07 -1.63 -9.30
N SER A 65 -9.60 -2.33 -10.33
CA SER A 65 -8.40 -3.16 -10.27
C SER A 65 -7.34 -2.66 -11.25
N TYR A 66 -6.10 -2.45 -10.77
CA TYR A 66 -5.00 -1.95 -11.59
C TYR A 66 -3.81 -2.92 -11.57
N LEU A 67 -3.45 -3.41 -12.76
CA LEU A 67 -2.30 -4.31 -12.92
C LEU A 67 -1.02 -3.52 -13.16
N THR A 68 0.02 -3.76 -12.35
CA THR A 68 1.34 -3.12 -12.56
C THR A 68 2.14 -3.82 -13.66
N VAL A 69 2.47 -3.08 -14.72
CA VAL A 69 3.39 -3.45 -15.81
C VAL A 69 4.42 -2.31 -15.93
N ASN A 70 5.11 -2.03 -14.83
CA ASN A 70 5.85 -0.78 -14.66
C ASN A 70 7.37 -0.95 -14.53
N THR A 71 7.92 -2.05 -15.04
CA THR A 71 9.37 -2.20 -15.27
C THR A 71 9.77 -1.53 -16.57
N ILE A 72 11.07 -1.25 -16.73
CA ILE A 72 11.66 -0.96 -18.04
C ILE A 72 11.60 -2.24 -18.88
N ILE A 73 11.17 -2.12 -20.12
CA ILE A 73 10.98 -3.22 -21.07
C ILE A 73 12.18 -3.29 -22.01
N TYR A 74 12.74 -4.50 -22.19
CA TYR A 74 13.74 -4.80 -23.21
C TYR A 74 13.07 -5.52 -24.37
N ASP A 75 13.72 -5.58 -25.53
CA ASP A 75 13.16 -6.24 -26.71
C ASP A 75 12.77 -7.70 -26.44
N GLU A 76 13.55 -8.40 -25.62
CA GLU A 76 13.28 -9.78 -25.17
C GLU A 76 12.01 -9.92 -24.32
N ASP A 77 11.53 -8.85 -23.69
CA ASP A 77 10.32 -8.85 -22.85
C ASP A 77 9.03 -8.56 -23.62
N LEU A 78 9.13 -8.08 -24.88
CA LEU A 78 7.96 -7.58 -25.63
C LEU A 78 6.86 -8.62 -25.79
N GLU A 79 7.22 -9.88 -26.02
CA GLU A 79 6.25 -10.96 -26.15
C GLU A 79 5.53 -11.22 -24.81
N LEU A 80 6.28 -11.29 -23.70
CA LEU A 80 5.72 -11.47 -22.36
C LEU A 80 4.84 -10.28 -21.98
N MET A 81 5.28 -9.06 -22.27
CA MET A 81 4.53 -7.84 -22.02
C MET A 81 3.16 -7.88 -22.72
N ARG A 82 3.13 -8.25 -24.01
CA ARG A 82 1.87 -8.38 -24.76
C ARG A 82 0.96 -9.42 -24.12
N LYS A 83 1.47 -10.62 -23.80
CA LYS A 83 0.68 -11.67 -23.12
C LYS A 83 0.08 -11.21 -21.80
N ILE A 84 0.83 -10.46 -21.01
CA ILE A 84 0.35 -9.91 -19.72
C ILE A 84 -0.77 -8.90 -19.96
N ILE A 85 -0.62 -8.00 -20.92
CA ILE A 85 -1.63 -6.96 -21.20
C ILE A 85 -2.87 -7.58 -21.87
N ASP A 86 -2.72 -8.59 -22.73
CA ASP A 86 -3.84 -9.35 -23.30
C ASP A 86 -4.62 -10.07 -22.19
N SER A 87 -3.93 -10.66 -21.22
CA SER A 87 -4.56 -11.27 -20.05
C SER A 87 -5.29 -10.23 -19.19
N ALA A 88 -4.70 -9.04 -19.03
CA ALA A 88 -5.33 -7.92 -18.32
C ALA A 88 -6.65 -7.50 -19.00
N LYS A 89 -6.64 -7.38 -20.33
CA LYS A 89 -7.84 -7.13 -21.13
C LYS A 89 -8.87 -8.25 -20.99
N GLY A 90 -8.43 -9.52 -21.10
CA GLY A 90 -9.30 -10.69 -20.98
C GLY A 90 -9.94 -10.83 -19.59
N ALA A 91 -9.24 -10.37 -18.53
CA ALA A 91 -9.75 -10.34 -17.16
C ALA A 91 -10.64 -9.11 -16.88
N ASP A 92 -10.71 -8.15 -17.81
CA ASP A 92 -11.44 -6.90 -17.66
C ASP A 92 -10.95 -6.09 -16.43
N VAL A 93 -9.61 -5.94 -16.30
CA VAL A 93 -9.05 -5.04 -15.30
C VAL A 93 -9.31 -3.58 -15.70
N SER A 94 -9.46 -2.70 -14.72
CA SER A 94 -9.81 -1.30 -14.97
C SER A 94 -8.73 -0.54 -15.74
N ALA A 95 -7.43 -0.80 -15.42
CA ALA A 95 -6.28 -0.21 -16.12
C ALA A 95 -5.00 -0.98 -15.86
N ILE A 96 -3.95 -0.69 -16.65
CA ILE A 96 -2.58 -1.05 -16.31
C ILE A 96 -1.81 0.17 -15.79
N ILE A 97 -0.83 -0.06 -14.91
CA ILE A 97 0.11 0.98 -14.45
C ILE A 97 1.45 0.76 -15.17
N ALA A 98 1.84 1.70 -16.05
CA ALA A 98 3.01 1.58 -16.92
C ALA A 98 4.06 2.67 -16.67
N ALA A 99 5.34 2.35 -16.94
CA ALA A 99 6.48 3.27 -16.86
C ALA A 99 7.32 3.31 -18.16
N ASP A 100 6.98 2.49 -19.13
CA ASP A 100 7.68 2.37 -20.41
C ASP A 100 6.70 2.62 -21.56
N VAL A 101 7.20 3.15 -22.67
CA VAL A 101 6.36 3.50 -23.84
C VAL A 101 5.78 2.25 -24.51
N ALA A 102 6.50 1.13 -24.51
CA ALA A 102 6.06 -0.11 -25.16
C ALA A 102 4.71 -0.63 -24.58
N PRO A 103 4.56 -0.82 -23.24
CA PRO A 103 3.26 -1.22 -22.68
C PRO A 103 2.19 -0.14 -22.86
N MET A 104 2.53 1.15 -22.83
CA MET A 104 1.55 2.24 -23.06
C MET A 104 0.93 2.15 -24.46
N LEU A 105 1.79 2.07 -25.47
CA LEU A 105 1.34 1.98 -26.87
C LEU A 105 0.52 0.71 -27.13
N TYR A 106 0.99 -0.43 -26.63
CA TYR A 106 0.30 -1.70 -26.86
C TYR A 106 -1.05 -1.73 -26.14
N ALA A 107 -1.12 -1.35 -24.87
CA ALA A 107 -2.38 -1.31 -24.13
C ALA A 107 -3.41 -0.42 -24.82
N ARG A 108 -3.01 0.78 -25.26
CA ARG A 108 -3.87 1.68 -26.01
C ARG A 108 -4.36 1.08 -27.33
N SER A 109 -3.47 0.41 -28.08
CA SER A 109 -3.83 -0.18 -29.37
C SER A 109 -4.93 -1.24 -29.27
N ILE A 110 -5.07 -1.87 -28.09
CA ILE A 110 -6.10 -2.89 -27.84
C ILE A 110 -7.22 -2.38 -26.91
N GLY A 111 -7.24 -1.09 -26.56
CA GLY A 111 -8.30 -0.47 -25.77
C GLY A 111 -8.25 -0.77 -24.27
N VAL A 112 -7.04 -0.95 -23.67
CA VAL A 112 -6.83 -1.04 -22.23
C VAL A 112 -6.39 0.32 -21.71
N GLU A 113 -7.03 0.81 -20.64
CA GLU A 113 -6.71 2.07 -19.99
C GLU A 113 -5.30 2.01 -19.36
N VAL A 114 -4.60 3.15 -19.40
CA VAL A 114 -3.23 3.28 -18.87
C VAL A 114 -3.19 4.36 -17.79
N HIS A 115 -2.61 4.02 -16.64
CA HIS A 115 -2.13 4.96 -15.62
C HIS A 115 -0.62 5.06 -15.68
N LEU A 116 -0.07 6.25 -15.54
CA LEU A 116 1.38 6.44 -15.56
C LEU A 116 1.97 6.17 -14.18
N SER A 117 3.11 5.51 -14.17
CA SER A 117 3.83 5.19 -12.94
C SER A 117 4.76 6.33 -12.51
N THR A 118 5.04 6.41 -11.20
CA THR A 118 5.95 7.39 -10.60
C THR A 118 7.37 7.38 -11.21
N GLN A 119 7.81 6.28 -11.83
CA GLN A 119 9.14 6.19 -12.44
C GLN A 119 9.34 7.13 -13.64
N LEU A 120 8.27 7.66 -14.21
CA LEU A 120 8.35 8.70 -15.25
C LEU A 120 8.78 10.07 -14.70
N ASN A 121 8.68 10.26 -13.38
CA ASN A 121 9.14 11.47 -12.68
C ASN A 121 8.57 12.75 -13.29
N ILE A 122 7.27 12.81 -13.52
CA ILE A 122 6.59 13.96 -14.11
C ILE A 122 6.56 15.10 -13.09
N THR A 123 7.15 16.24 -13.46
CA THR A 123 7.37 17.40 -12.57
C THR A 123 6.87 18.73 -13.11
N ASN A 124 6.39 18.75 -14.34
CA ASN A 124 5.96 20.00 -15.00
C ASN A 124 4.83 19.75 -16.00
N VAL A 125 4.19 20.85 -16.42
CA VAL A 125 3.02 20.81 -17.30
C VAL A 125 3.36 20.27 -18.69
N GLU A 126 4.53 20.56 -19.24
CA GLU A 126 4.91 20.09 -20.58
C GLU A 126 5.11 18.59 -20.62
N ALA A 127 5.78 18.02 -19.60
CA ALA A 127 5.88 16.57 -19.47
C ALA A 127 4.51 15.92 -19.27
N LEU A 128 3.63 16.54 -18.45
CA LEU A 128 2.26 16.05 -18.26
C LEU A 128 1.49 16.08 -19.58
N ARG A 129 1.55 17.17 -20.33
CA ARG A 129 0.90 17.32 -21.64
C ARG A 129 1.36 16.27 -22.64
N PHE A 130 2.67 15.99 -22.67
CA PHE A 130 3.21 14.94 -23.53
C PHE A 130 2.64 13.56 -23.15
N TYR A 131 2.60 13.24 -21.86
CA TYR A 131 2.12 11.94 -21.40
C TYR A 131 0.60 11.80 -21.37
N ALA A 132 -0.15 12.90 -21.38
CA ALA A 132 -1.62 12.90 -21.44
C ALA A 132 -2.18 12.16 -22.67
N GLN A 133 -1.41 12.10 -23.76
CA GLN A 133 -1.80 11.32 -24.96
C GLN A 133 -1.90 9.80 -24.70
N PHE A 134 -1.33 9.30 -23.61
CA PHE A 134 -1.27 7.86 -23.32
C PHE A 134 -2.16 7.45 -22.14
N ALA A 135 -2.50 8.35 -21.23
CA ALA A 135 -3.10 7.99 -19.95
C ALA A 135 -4.07 9.04 -19.43
N ASP A 136 -5.05 8.58 -18.63
CA ASP A 136 -6.05 9.42 -17.98
C ASP A 136 -5.67 9.77 -16.52
N VAL A 137 -4.73 9.02 -15.94
CA VAL A 137 -4.19 9.24 -14.58
C VAL A 137 -2.68 9.31 -14.62
N VAL A 138 -2.14 10.34 -13.99
CA VAL A 138 -0.70 10.66 -13.98
C VAL A 138 -0.19 10.72 -12.56
N VAL A 139 0.82 9.91 -12.22
CA VAL A 139 1.54 10.00 -10.93
C VAL A 139 2.60 11.11 -11.04
N LEU A 140 2.44 12.17 -10.27
CA LEU A 140 3.47 13.20 -10.17
C LEU A 140 4.66 12.73 -9.34
N ALA A 141 5.84 13.33 -9.60
CA ALA A 141 7.05 13.06 -8.86
C ALA A 141 6.89 13.41 -7.37
N ARG A 142 7.52 12.61 -6.49
CA ARG A 142 7.41 12.77 -5.03
C ARG A 142 8.24 13.92 -4.48
N GLU A 143 9.06 14.53 -5.30
CA GLU A 143 9.91 15.69 -5.00
C GLU A 143 9.16 17.03 -5.10
N LEU A 144 7.93 17.05 -5.67
CA LEU A 144 7.12 18.25 -5.80
C LEU A 144 6.48 18.63 -4.46
N ASN A 145 6.43 19.94 -4.18
CA ASN A 145 5.63 20.47 -3.09
C ASN A 145 4.18 20.77 -3.55
N MET A 146 3.29 21.03 -2.61
CA MET A 146 1.86 21.21 -2.90
C MET A 146 1.57 22.46 -3.74
N ASP A 147 2.39 23.51 -3.68
CA ASP A 147 2.24 24.70 -4.52
C ASP A 147 2.53 24.36 -6.01
N GLN A 148 3.56 23.56 -6.24
CA GLN A 148 3.89 23.06 -7.58
C GLN A 148 2.80 22.15 -8.13
N VAL A 149 2.25 21.27 -7.29
CA VAL A 149 1.11 20.41 -7.66
C VAL A 149 -0.12 21.23 -7.99
N ALA A 150 -0.44 22.25 -7.19
CA ALA A 150 -1.56 23.16 -7.44
C ALA A 150 -1.39 23.93 -8.77
N ALA A 151 -0.16 24.37 -9.09
CA ALA A 151 0.12 25.03 -10.36
C ALA A 151 -0.10 24.09 -11.57
N ILE A 152 0.32 22.83 -11.47
CA ILE A 152 0.06 21.80 -12.50
C ILE A 152 -1.45 21.56 -12.64
N HIS A 153 -2.17 21.40 -11.52
CA HIS A 153 -3.62 21.20 -11.56
C HIS A 153 -4.34 22.40 -12.19
N LYS A 154 -3.93 23.61 -11.85
CA LYS A 154 -4.47 24.82 -12.45
C LYS A 154 -4.31 24.81 -13.97
N ALA A 155 -3.13 24.44 -14.48
CA ALA A 155 -2.89 24.33 -15.92
C ALA A 155 -3.77 23.26 -16.59
N ILE A 156 -4.02 22.11 -15.92
CA ILE A 156 -4.93 21.07 -16.43
C ILE A 156 -6.33 21.64 -16.69
N ILE A 157 -6.81 22.52 -15.78
CA ILE A 157 -8.17 23.08 -15.87
C ILE A 157 -8.24 24.24 -16.86
N GLU A 158 -7.25 25.15 -16.83
CA GLU A 158 -7.26 26.36 -17.67
C GLU A 158 -6.97 26.08 -19.15
N GLU A 159 -6.16 25.06 -19.44
CA GLU A 159 -5.73 24.72 -20.80
C GLU A 159 -6.30 23.39 -21.31
N PRO A 160 -7.43 22.92 -20.86
CA PRO A 160 -7.96 21.54 -20.83
C PRO A 160 -6.99 20.47 -21.33
N ILE A 161 -6.09 20.01 -20.44
CA ILE A 161 -5.22 18.87 -20.74
C ILE A 161 -6.01 17.59 -20.47
N VAL A 162 -6.44 16.95 -21.53
CA VAL A 162 -7.30 15.76 -21.47
C VAL A 162 -6.55 14.49 -21.81
N GLY A 163 -6.98 13.39 -21.19
CA GLY A 163 -6.48 12.06 -21.48
C GLY A 163 -7.23 11.39 -22.64
N PRO A 164 -6.94 10.12 -22.93
CA PRO A 164 -7.58 9.34 -23.97
C PRO A 164 -9.10 9.18 -23.85
N ALA A 165 -9.64 9.25 -22.63
CA ALA A 165 -11.08 9.23 -22.37
C ALA A 165 -11.77 10.55 -22.73
N GLY A 166 -11.01 11.63 -23.06
CA GLY A 166 -11.54 12.97 -23.32
C GLY A 166 -11.83 13.79 -22.05
N GLU A 167 -11.51 13.26 -20.89
CA GLU A 167 -11.67 13.91 -19.59
C GLU A 167 -10.35 14.55 -19.11
N PRO A 168 -10.41 15.60 -18.28
CA PRO A 168 -9.22 16.18 -17.69
C PRO A 168 -8.37 15.15 -16.95
N ILE A 169 -7.03 15.23 -17.14
CA ILE A 169 -6.08 14.35 -16.46
C ILE A 169 -6.27 14.40 -14.94
N ARG A 170 -6.32 13.23 -14.31
CA ARG A 170 -6.37 13.10 -12.85
C ARG A 170 -4.97 12.97 -12.29
N ILE A 171 -4.68 13.75 -11.25
CA ILE A 171 -3.41 13.71 -10.53
C ILE A 171 -3.47 12.60 -9.46
N GLU A 172 -2.53 11.66 -9.54
CA GLU A 172 -2.24 10.67 -8.52
C GLU A 172 -0.97 11.06 -7.75
N MET A 173 -0.99 10.95 -6.42
CA MET A 173 0.21 11.08 -5.58
C MET A 173 0.23 10.02 -4.49
N PHE A 174 1.45 9.65 -4.05
CA PHE A 174 1.58 8.81 -2.86
C PHE A 174 1.10 9.58 -1.62
N ALA A 175 0.26 8.93 -0.82
CA ALA A 175 -0.25 9.49 0.43
C ALA A 175 0.39 8.86 1.67
N HIS A 176 0.81 7.59 1.59
CA HIS A 176 1.33 6.87 2.75
C HIS A 176 2.32 5.77 2.34
N GLY A 177 3.29 5.50 3.23
CA GLY A 177 4.15 4.32 3.18
C GLY A 177 5.57 4.61 2.71
N ALA A 178 6.29 3.56 2.32
CA ALA A 178 7.73 3.63 2.09
C ALA A 178 8.14 4.66 1.02
N LEU A 179 9.05 5.55 1.39
CA LEU A 179 9.70 6.47 0.48
C LEU A 179 11.03 5.89 -0.03
N CYS A 180 11.34 6.10 -1.30
CA CYS A 180 12.61 5.68 -1.89
C CYS A 180 13.70 6.71 -1.58
N MET A 181 14.92 6.24 -1.31
CA MET A 181 16.09 7.09 -1.16
C MET A 181 16.46 7.82 -2.46
N ALA A 182 16.29 7.12 -3.59
CA ALA A 182 16.61 7.66 -4.91
C ALA A 182 15.35 8.18 -5.60
N VAL A 183 15.53 9.05 -6.59
CA VAL A 183 14.49 9.38 -7.57
C VAL A 183 13.88 8.08 -8.11
N SER A 184 12.57 8.05 -8.19
CA SER A 184 11.83 6.81 -8.52
C SER A 184 12.30 6.21 -9.84
N GLY A 185 12.68 4.93 -9.78
CA GLY A 185 13.18 4.19 -10.94
C GLY A 185 14.62 4.49 -11.34
N LYS A 186 15.36 5.37 -10.68
CA LYS A 186 16.73 5.79 -11.05
C LYS A 186 17.81 5.25 -10.09
N CYS A 187 17.53 4.20 -9.32
CA CYS A 187 18.46 3.65 -8.33
C CYS A 187 19.35 2.56 -8.90
N TYR A 188 20.67 2.69 -8.74
CA TYR A 188 21.68 1.73 -9.15
C TYR A 188 22.20 0.82 -8.01
N LEU A 189 21.79 1.03 -6.76
CA LEU A 189 22.35 0.30 -5.61
C LEU A 189 22.28 -1.22 -5.77
N SER A 190 21.11 -1.77 -6.11
CA SER A 190 20.95 -3.22 -6.29
C SER A 190 21.68 -3.74 -7.55
N LEU A 191 21.77 -2.94 -8.60
CA LEU A 191 22.51 -3.30 -9.80
C LEU A 191 24.02 -3.34 -9.52
N HIS A 192 24.53 -2.35 -8.82
CA HIS A 192 25.96 -2.26 -8.47
C HIS A 192 26.40 -3.41 -7.55
N GLU A 193 25.63 -3.71 -6.50
CA GLU A 193 26.00 -4.73 -5.50
C GLU A 193 25.73 -6.17 -5.97
N GLN A 194 24.63 -6.39 -6.71
CA GLN A 194 24.11 -7.75 -6.99
C GLN A 194 23.91 -8.05 -8.48
N GLY A 195 24.26 -7.15 -9.37
CA GLY A 195 23.99 -7.30 -10.80
C GLY A 195 22.50 -7.34 -11.18
N LYS A 196 21.60 -6.83 -10.29
CA LYS A 196 20.14 -6.91 -10.46
C LYS A 196 19.53 -5.52 -10.43
N SER A 197 18.95 -5.08 -11.55
CA SER A 197 18.36 -3.75 -11.66
C SER A 197 17.05 -3.60 -10.89
N ALA A 198 16.97 -2.55 -10.06
CA ALA A 198 15.73 -2.17 -9.39
C ALA A 198 14.61 -1.84 -10.39
N ASN A 199 14.94 -1.21 -11.55
CA ASN A 199 13.99 -0.93 -12.63
C ASN A 199 13.43 -2.15 -13.32
N ARG A 200 14.07 -3.30 -13.11
CA ARG A 200 13.66 -4.62 -13.61
C ARG A 200 13.01 -5.47 -12.51
N GLY A 201 12.46 -4.84 -11.46
CA GLY A 201 11.77 -5.52 -10.36
C GLY A 201 12.65 -6.16 -9.30
N SER A 202 13.97 -5.92 -9.32
CA SER A 202 14.95 -6.59 -8.45
C SER A 202 15.55 -5.65 -7.39
N CYS A 203 14.73 -4.79 -6.78
CA CYS A 203 15.17 -3.93 -5.67
C CYS A 203 15.40 -4.75 -4.39
N SER A 204 16.66 -4.92 -3.97
CA SER A 204 17.04 -5.64 -2.74
C SER A 204 17.00 -4.77 -1.47
N GLN A 205 16.52 -3.55 -1.56
CA GLN A 205 16.39 -2.59 -0.45
C GLN A 205 17.71 -2.36 0.32
N ILE A 206 18.83 -2.33 -0.36
CA ILE A 206 20.17 -2.13 0.21
C ILE A 206 20.25 -0.85 1.04
N CYS A 207 19.56 0.21 0.60
CA CYS A 207 19.43 1.46 1.36
C CYS A 207 18.80 1.32 2.75
N ARG A 208 18.25 0.16 3.11
CA ARG A 208 17.61 -0.11 4.43
C ARG A 208 18.54 -0.82 5.42
N ARG A 209 19.79 -1.09 5.02
CA ARG A 209 20.82 -1.64 5.90
C ARG A 209 21.47 -0.55 6.72
N SER A 210 22.13 -0.92 7.83
CA SER A 210 23.05 -0.06 8.56
C SER A 210 24.39 0.03 7.83
N TYR A 211 25.06 1.18 7.94
CA TYR A 211 26.33 1.45 7.31
C TYR A 211 27.29 2.12 8.27
N GLU A 212 28.60 1.81 8.12
CA GLU A 212 29.68 2.57 8.67
C GLU A 212 30.34 3.37 7.56
N VAL A 213 30.54 4.66 7.73
CA VAL A 213 31.15 5.54 6.73
C VAL A 213 32.41 6.17 7.29
N LYS A 214 33.54 5.91 6.61
CA LYS A 214 34.86 6.42 6.95
C LYS A 214 35.47 7.14 5.76
N ASP A 215 35.90 8.37 5.98
CA ASP A 215 36.72 9.10 5.02
C ASP A 215 38.10 8.46 4.93
N LYS A 216 38.48 7.96 3.74
CA LYS A 216 39.75 7.26 3.55
C LYS A 216 40.96 8.21 3.46
N GLU A 217 40.75 9.47 3.09
CA GLU A 217 41.83 10.45 2.91
C GLU A 217 42.20 11.09 4.22
N THR A 218 41.24 11.50 5.02
CA THR A 218 41.44 12.17 6.30
C THR A 218 41.47 11.23 7.50
N GLY A 219 40.96 10.01 7.35
CA GLY A 219 40.75 9.07 8.44
C GLY A 219 39.68 9.49 9.43
N ILE A 220 39.00 10.62 9.20
CA ILE A 220 37.91 11.09 10.01
C ILE A 220 36.73 10.13 9.85
N GLU A 221 36.31 9.49 10.93
CA GLU A 221 35.00 8.84 10.98
C GLU A 221 34.00 9.97 11.01
N LEU A 222 33.18 10.08 9.97
CA LEU A 222 31.99 10.92 10.06
C LEU A 222 31.18 10.39 11.24
N GLU A 223 31.06 11.14 12.31
CA GLU A 223 30.05 10.90 13.35
C GLU A 223 28.70 10.96 12.67
N ILE A 224 28.26 9.83 12.20
CA ILE A 224 26.91 9.68 11.68
C ILE A 224 26.10 9.23 12.88
N ASP A 225 25.37 10.14 13.48
CA ASP A 225 24.47 9.88 14.60
C ASP A 225 23.44 8.77 14.30
N ASN A 226 23.33 8.38 13.04
CA ASN A 226 22.39 7.39 12.57
C ASN A 226 23.01 6.42 11.55
N GLN A 227 23.13 5.16 11.91
CA GLN A 227 23.64 4.08 11.03
C GLN A 227 22.79 3.87 9.75
N TYR A 228 21.54 4.36 9.70
CA TYR A 228 20.62 4.19 8.57
C TYR A 228 20.61 5.40 7.63
N ILE A 229 21.76 5.90 7.27
CA ILE A 229 21.99 7.13 6.48
C ILE A 229 21.29 7.18 5.11
N MET A 230 20.83 6.04 4.59
CA MET A 230 20.11 5.94 3.32
C MET A 230 18.68 5.40 3.49
N SER A 231 18.19 5.22 4.72
CA SER A 231 16.86 4.69 4.99
C SER A 231 15.88 5.80 5.38
N PRO A 232 15.17 6.42 4.43
CA PRO A 232 14.20 7.44 4.76
C PRO A 232 13.06 6.88 5.61
N LYS A 233 12.51 7.72 6.49
CA LYS A 233 11.25 7.47 7.17
C LYS A 233 10.14 7.25 6.16
N ASP A 234 9.04 6.66 6.57
CA ASP A 234 7.89 6.43 5.71
C ASP A 234 7.08 7.73 5.55
N LEU A 235 6.59 7.98 4.35
CA LEU A 235 5.71 9.12 4.05
C LEU A 235 4.39 8.97 4.82
N LYS A 236 3.93 10.07 5.42
CA LYS A 236 2.60 10.17 6.03
C LYS A 236 2.03 11.55 5.77
N THR A 237 0.92 11.63 5.06
CA THR A 237 0.33 12.91 4.63
C THR A 237 -0.98 13.25 5.34
N ILE A 238 -1.46 12.38 6.23
CA ILE A 238 -2.81 12.48 6.79
C ILE A 238 -3.09 13.81 7.49
N HIS A 239 -2.08 14.41 8.13
CA HIS A 239 -2.22 15.67 8.88
C HIS A 239 -2.26 16.92 7.99
N PHE A 240 -1.90 16.80 6.70
CA PHE A 240 -2.07 17.85 5.70
C PHE A 240 -2.82 17.35 4.45
N LEU A 241 -3.59 16.30 4.58
CA LEU A 241 -4.35 15.70 3.47
C LEU A 241 -5.23 16.73 2.78
N ASN A 242 -5.86 17.63 3.54
CA ASN A 242 -6.64 18.74 2.98
C ASN A 242 -5.85 19.56 1.97
N LYS A 243 -4.58 19.88 2.24
CA LYS A 243 -3.72 20.62 1.30
C LYS A 243 -3.48 19.85 0.00
N MET A 244 -3.34 18.52 0.08
CA MET A 244 -3.20 17.68 -1.11
C MET A 244 -4.47 17.71 -1.96
N LEU A 245 -5.63 17.57 -1.33
CA LEU A 245 -6.92 17.57 -2.01
C LEU A 245 -7.23 18.95 -2.64
N ASP A 246 -6.91 20.04 -1.92
CA ASP A 246 -7.02 21.42 -2.41
C ASP A 246 -6.06 21.70 -3.57
N ALA A 247 -4.83 21.13 -3.55
CA ALA A 247 -3.87 21.22 -4.64
C ALA A 247 -4.27 20.44 -5.90
N GLY A 248 -5.38 19.70 -5.87
CA GLY A 248 -5.90 19.00 -7.04
C GLY A 248 -5.57 17.52 -7.13
N VAL A 249 -4.99 16.92 -6.09
CA VAL A 249 -4.80 15.46 -6.04
C VAL A 249 -6.16 14.77 -6.00
N ARG A 250 -6.36 13.78 -6.86
CA ARG A 250 -7.63 13.02 -6.97
C ARG A 250 -7.46 11.55 -6.69
N VAL A 251 -6.25 11.00 -6.83
CA VAL A 251 -5.96 9.59 -6.51
C VAL A 251 -4.87 9.54 -5.44
N LEU A 252 -5.23 8.99 -4.29
CA LEU A 252 -4.36 8.85 -3.11
C LEU A 252 -3.79 7.43 -3.08
N LYS A 253 -2.52 7.30 -3.45
CA LYS A 253 -1.85 5.99 -3.49
C LYS A 253 -1.19 5.63 -2.18
N ILE A 254 -1.50 4.44 -1.67
CA ILE A 254 -0.86 3.86 -0.49
C ILE A 254 0.23 2.89 -0.96
N GLU A 255 1.48 3.06 -0.51
CA GLU A 255 2.57 2.10 -0.79
C GLU A 255 2.58 0.99 0.27
N GLY A 256 2.69 -0.27 -0.16
CA GLY A 256 2.75 -1.36 0.80
C GLY A 256 2.42 -2.77 0.27
N ARG A 257 2.67 -3.14 -0.99
CA ARG A 257 2.37 -4.48 -1.53
C ARG A 257 2.98 -5.66 -0.76
N ALA A 258 4.09 -5.42 -0.06
CA ALA A 258 4.73 -6.42 0.81
C ALA A 258 4.24 -6.37 2.27
N ARG A 259 3.19 -5.60 2.58
CA ARG A 259 2.64 -5.44 3.93
C ARG A 259 1.49 -6.41 4.17
N GLY A 260 1.28 -6.75 5.44
CA GLY A 260 0.17 -7.59 5.86
C GLY A 260 -1.19 -6.91 5.80
N PRO A 261 -2.28 -7.68 5.91
CA PRO A 261 -3.65 -7.15 5.85
C PRO A 261 -3.95 -6.14 6.96
N GLU A 262 -3.32 -6.23 8.14
CA GLU A 262 -3.45 -5.27 9.23
C GLU A 262 -2.95 -3.86 8.86
N TYR A 263 -1.87 -3.78 8.09
CA TYR A 263 -1.40 -2.51 7.56
C TYR A 263 -2.37 -1.93 6.53
N VAL A 264 -2.80 -2.77 5.59
CA VAL A 264 -3.70 -2.34 4.50
C VAL A 264 -5.03 -1.84 5.08
N ASP A 265 -5.65 -2.61 5.95
CA ASP A 265 -6.91 -2.23 6.61
C ASP A 265 -6.78 -0.92 7.38
N THR A 266 -5.78 -0.82 8.26
CA THR A 266 -5.60 0.37 9.11
C THR A 266 -5.35 1.63 8.29
N VAL A 267 -4.46 1.55 7.29
CA VAL A 267 -4.11 2.73 6.47
C VAL A 267 -5.27 3.14 5.58
N VAL A 268 -5.93 2.19 4.91
CA VAL A 268 -7.07 2.49 4.03
C VAL A 268 -8.21 3.12 4.82
N ARG A 269 -8.58 2.57 5.99
CA ARG A 269 -9.64 3.15 6.85
C ARG A 269 -9.30 4.56 7.29
N ALA A 270 -8.08 4.82 7.74
CA ALA A 270 -7.66 6.14 8.17
C ALA A 270 -7.79 7.18 7.03
N TYR A 271 -7.30 6.86 5.83
CA TYR A 271 -7.41 7.76 4.68
C TYR A 271 -8.84 7.86 4.15
N ARG A 272 -9.64 6.79 4.24
CA ARG A 272 -11.08 6.83 3.91
C ARG A 272 -11.83 7.78 4.84
N GLU A 273 -11.70 7.62 6.15
CA GLU A 273 -12.30 8.52 7.13
C GLU A 273 -11.83 9.98 6.93
N ALA A 274 -10.54 10.18 6.64
CA ALA A 274 -9.99 11.51 6.43
C ALA A 274 -10.57 12.22 5.20
N VAL A 275 -10.71 11.51 4.08
CA VAL A 275 -11.36 12.05 2.86
C VAL A 275 -12.84 12.32 3.09
N ASP A 276 -13.57 11.39 3.73
CA ASP A 276 -14.98 11.57 4.04
C ASP A 276 -15.20 12.79 4.96
N THR A 277 -14.35 12.95 5.97
CA THR A 277 -14.35 14.08 6.91
C THR A 277 -14.02 15.41 6.23
N TYR A 278 -13.04 15.41 5.31
CA TYR A 278 -12.72 16.57 4.48
C TYR A 278 -13.91 16.99 3.60
N CYS A 279 -14.55 16.03 2.92
CA CYS A 279 -15.72 16.30 2.08
C CYS A 279 -16.91 16.82 2.88
N ALA A 280 -17.04 16.41 4.16
CA ALA A 280 -18.06 16.91 5.09
C ALA A 280 -17.70 18.26 5.72
N GLY A 281 -16.53 18.83 5.47
CA GLY A 281 -16.06 20.09 6.06
C GLY A 281 -15.65 20.00 7.53
N ASN A 282 -15.40 18.79 8.03
CA ASN A 282 -15.12 18.50 9.45
C ASN A 282 -13.68 18.01 9.70
N PHE A 283 -12.74 18.34 8.84
CA PHE A 283 -11.34 17.96 8.99
C PHE A 283 -10.68 18.77 10.12
N THR A 284 -10.51 18.16 11.29
CA THR A 284 -10.02 18.80 12.53
C THR A 284 -8.73 18.18 13.04
N THR A 285 -8.03 18.88 13.92
CA THR A 285 -6.81 18.38 14.59
C THR A 285 -7.10 17.11 15.40
N ASP A 286 -8.22 17.05 16.12
CA ASP A 286 -8.60 15.88 16.94
C ASP A 286 -8.77 14.62 16.09
N ASN A 287 -9.36 14.77 14.88
CA ASN A 287 -9.46 13.66 13.94
C ASN A 287 -8.08 13.22 13.44
N VAL A 288 -7.18 14.16 13.16
CA VAL A 288 -5.80 13.86 12.76
C VAL A 288 -5.07 13.08 13.84
N GLU A 289 -5.15 13.50 15.12
CA GLU A 289 -4.51 12.79 16.24
C GLU A 289 -5.02 11.34 16.36
N LYS A 290 -6.33 11.13 16.20
CA LYS A 290 -6.93 9.79 16.20
C LYS A 290 -6.33 8.92 15.10
N TRP A 291 -6.27 9.43 13.87
CA TRP A 291 -5.70 8.67 12.74
C TRP A 291 -4.20 8.44 12.89
N ASP A 292 -3.44 9.41 13.39
CA ASP A 292 -2.01 9.29 13.67
C ASP A 292 -1.71 8.17 14.67
N ASN A 293 -2.52 8.07 15.73
CA ASN A 293 -2.42 6.99 16.70
C ASN A 293 -2.67 5.62 16.07
N HIS A 294 -3.68 5.50 15.19
CA HIS A 294 -3.96 4.26 14.49
C HIS A 294 -2.86 3.88 13.51
N LEU A 295 -2.37 4.83 12.71
CA LEU A 295 -1.28 4.62 11.76
C LEU A 295 0.02 4.20 12.44
N GLY A 296 0.28 4.70 13.66
CA GLY A 296 1.42 4.31 14.48
C GLY A 296 1.39 2.86 14.97
N GLN A 297 0.23 2.20 14.99
CA GLN A 297 0.09 0.82 15.45
C GLN A 297 0.62 -0.22 14.46
N VAL A 298 0.62 0.11 13.17
CA VAL A 298 1.04 -0.80 12.10
C VAL A 298 2.44 -0.46 11.59
N PHE A 299 2.98 -1.32 10.74
CA PHE A 299 4.36 -1.18 10.25
C PHE A 299 4.66 0.21 9.71
N ASN A 300 5.69 0.85 10.27
CA ASN A 300 6.28 2.09 9.77
C ASN A 300 7.78 2.16 10.17
N ARG A 301 8.52 3.13 9.61
CA ARG A 301 9.93 3.40 9.93
C ARG A 301 10.12 4.77 10.56
N GLY A 302 9.14 5.21 11.37
CA GLY A 302 8.92 6.61 11.68
C GLY A 302 8.27 7.30 10.48
N PHE A 303 7.70 8.48 10.73
CA PHE A 303 6.97 9.22 9.71
C PHE A 303 7.59 10.58 9.43
N TRP A 304 7.43 11.07 8.20
CA TRP A 304 7.72 12.43 7.77
C TRP A 304 6.85 12.83 6.58
N ASP A 305 6.88 14.11 6.22
CA ASP A 305 6.00 14.70 5.21
C ASP A 305 6.50 14.51 3.78
N GLY A 306 7.64 13.87 3.59
CA GLY A 306 8.32 13.91 2.31
C GLY A 306 8.75 15.33 1.97
N TYR A 307 8.76 15.65 0.69
CA TYR A 307 9.08 17.00 0.19
C TYR A 307 7.81 17.85 -0.02
N TYR A 308 6.64 17.34 0.30
CA TYR A 308 5.34 17.92 -0.06
C TYR A 308 5.04 19.28 0.58
N LEU A 309 5.60 19.54 1.75
CA LEU A 309 5.48 20.84 2.41
C LEU A 309 6.69 21.78 2.19
N GLY A 310 7.56 21.46 1.22
CA GLY A 310 8.71 22.28 0.84
C GLY A 310 9.99 22.01 1.66
N GLN A 311 10.06 20.87 2.36
CA GLN A 311 11.29 20.45 3.03
C GLN A 311 12.44 20.28 2.02
N ARG A 312 13.65 20.71 2.41
CA ARG A 312 14.86 20.63 1.57
C ARG A 312 15.74 19.42 1.90
N LEU A 313 15.62 18.91 3.11
CA LEU A 313 16.41 17.77 3.61
C LEU A 313 15.47 16.61 3.92
N GLY A 314 15.94 15.38 3.61
CA GLY A 314 15.23 14.16 3.96
C GLY A 314 15.35 13.83 5.45
N GLU A 315 14.41 13.06 5.96
CA GLU A 315 14.44 12.50 7.29
C GLU A 315 14.70 10.99 7.27
N TRP A 316 15.61 10.53 8.12
CA TRP A 316 16.07 9.15 8.16
C TRP A 316 15.53 8.41 9.37
N THR A 317 15.31 7.10 9.23
CA THR A 317 14.95 6.27 10.39
C THR A 317 16.14 6.08 11.31
N SER A 318 15.91 6.05 12.62
CA SER A 318 16.94 5.77 13.64
C SER A 318 17.00 4.29 14.04
N SER A 319 16.11 3.44 13.51
CA SER A 319 15.98 2.03 13.92
C SER A 319 15.86 1.08 12.75
N TYR A 320 16.32 -0.16 12.95
CA TYR A 320 16.09 -1.25 11.98
C TYR A 320 14.65 -1.77 12.09
N GLY A 321 14.03 -2.02 10.94
CA GLY A 321 12.74 -2.68 10.86
C GLY A 321 11.55 -1.75 11.08
N SER A 322 10.67 -2.10 12.02
CA SER A 322 9.41 -1.39 12.25
C SER A 322 9.42 -0.60 13.54
N SER A 323 8.93 0.63 13.49
CA SER A 323 8.64 1.49 14.65
C SER A 323 7.17 1.38 15.11
N ALA A 324 6.42 0.39 14.62
CA ALA A 324 5.04 0.15 15.04
C ALA A 324 4.94 -0.06 16.55
N THR A 325 3.91 0.53 17.15
CA THR A 325 3.66 0.37 18.60
C THR A 325 3.05 -0.98 18.95
N LYS A 326 2.41 -1.66 17.98
CA LYS A 326 1.83 -2.99 18.15
C LYS A 326 2.47 -4.05 17.26
N GLN A 327 2.30 -5.30 17.66
CA GLN A 327 2.71 -6.49 16.91
C GLN A 327 1.63 -7.55 16.93
N LYS A 328 1.62 -8.42 15.92
CA LYS A 328 0.76 -9.59 15.89
C LYS A 328 1.52 -10.84 16.31
N VAL A 329 0.94 -11.61 17.22
CA VAL A 329 1.46 -12.89 17.71
C VAL A 329 0.49 -13.98 17.39
N TYR A 330 0.90 -14.99 16.62
CA TYR A 330 0.04 -16.10 16.23
C TYR A 330 -0.36 -16.95 17.43
N VAL A 331 -1.66 -17.28 17.55
CA VAL A 331 -2.21 -18.08 18.65
C VAL A 331 -3.03 -19.26 18.17
N ALA A 332 -3.96 -19.06 17.24
CA ALA A 332 -4.94 -20.08 16.92
C ALA A 332 -5.33 -20.10 15.43
N LYS A 333 -5.96 -21.20 15.03
CA LYS A 333 -6.54 -21.38 13.71
C LYS A 333 -8.03 -21.65 13.83
N THR A 334 -8.84 -20.99 13.00
CA THR A 334 -10.29 -21.23 12.93
C THR A 334 -10.55 -22.63 12.41
N THR A 335 -11.34 -23.40 13.15
CA THR A 335 -11.79 -24.73 12.77
C THR A 335 -13.21 -24.70 12.20
N LYS A 336 -14.09 -23.86 12.77
CA LYS A 336 -15.50 -23.79 12.41
C LYS A 336 -16.10 -22.42 12.68
N TYR A 337 -17.16 -22.10 11.97
CA TYR A 337 -17.98 -20.92 12.23
C TYR A 337 -19.46 -21.30 12.35
N PHE A 338 -20.10 -20.87 13.43
CA PHE A 338 -21.52 -21.11 13.71
C PHE A 338 -22.35 -19.86 13.38
N GLY A 339 -22.71 -19.72 12.10
CA GLY A 339 -23.30 -18.49 11.57
C GLY A 339 -24.62 -18.05 12.21
N LYS A 340 -25.40 -18.98 12.80
CA LYS A 340 -26.68 -18.62 13.48
C LYS A 340 -26.46 -17.85 14.79
N VAL A 341 -25.32 -18.03 15.42
CA VAL A 341 -25.00 -17.43 16.74
C VAL A 341 -23.79 -16.51 16.70
N GLY A 342 -23.15 -16.32 15.52
CA GLY A 342 -21.99 -15.44 15.39
C GLY A 342 -20.75 -15.92 16.16
N VAL A 343 -20.53 -17.24 16.29
CA VAL A 343 -19.44 -17.80 17.08
C VAL A 343 -18.44 -18.52 16.17
N GLY A 344 -17.14 -18.23 16.36
CA GLY A 344 -16.03 -18.99 15.79
C GLY A 344 -15.46 -19.99 16.78
N GLU A 345 -15.12 -21.18 16.30
CA GLU A 345 -14.35 -22.19 17.04
C GLU A 345 -12.89 -22.15 16.56
N PHE A 346 -11.97 -22.17 17.50
CA PHE A 346 -10.53 -22.01 17.26
C PHE A 346 -9.71 -23.08 17.95
N ALA A 347 -8.78 -23.68 17.22
CA ALA A 347 -7.74 -24.54 17.80
C ALA A 347 -6.57 -23.68 18.25
N VAL A 348 -6.28 -23.63 19.54
CA VAL A 348 -5.12 -22.90 20.08
C VAL A 348 -3.85 -23.70 19.80
N GLU A 349 -3.02 -23.20 18.90
CA GLU A 349 -1.79 -23.87 18.43
C GLU A 349 -0.52 -23.33 19.10
N SER A 350 -0.58 -22.09 19.62
CA SER A 350 0.57 -21.43 20.25
C SER A 350 0.12 -20.50 21.38
N GLY A 351 0.87 -20.46 22.47
CA GLY A 351 0.61 -19.55 23.60
C GLY A 351 -0.73 -19.77 24.28
N GLU A 352 -1.40 -18.68 24.60
CA GLU A 352 -2.72 -18.65 25.24
C GLU A 352 -3.55 -17.48 24.72
N LEU A 353 -4.88 -17.60 24.82
CA LEU A 353 -5.86 -16.53 24.52
C LEU A 353 -6.63 -16.24 25.80
N LYS A 354 -6.78 -14.95 26.15
CA LYS A 354 -7.47 -14.49 27.38
C LYS A 354 -8.67 -13.60 27.06
N VAL A 355 -9.62 -13.56 27.95
CA VAL A 355 -10.66 -12.53 27.97
C VAL A 355 -9.99 -11.16 28.14
N GLY A 356 -10.40 -10.19 27.33
CA GLY A 356 -9.81 -8.86 27.27
C GLY A 356 -8.66 -8.71 26.26
N ASP A 357 -8.18 -9.78 25.64
CA ASP A 357 -7.17 -9.69 24.59
C ASP A 357 -7.74 -9.02 23.35
N GLU A 358 -7.00 -8.08 22.79
CA GLU A 358 -7.26 -7.54 21.45
C GLU A 358 -6.70 -8.50 20.41
N ILE A 359 -7.53 -8.94 19.48
CA ILE A 359 -7.16 -9.92 18.46
C ILE A 359 -7.43 -9.44 17.05
N ILE A 360 -6.71 -10.03 16.11
CA ILE A 360 -7.00 -9.95 14.68
C ILE A 360 -7.13 -11.36 14.11
N ILE A 361 -8.13 -11.55 13.26
CA ILE A 361 -8.32 -12.77 12.49
C ILE A 361 -8.12 -12.44 11.02
N THR A 362 -7.29 -13.21 10.33
CA THR A 362 -7.00 -12.97 8.90
C THR A 362 -7.22 -14.23 8.08
N GLY A 363 -7.77 -14.06 6.89
CA GLY A 363 -7.96 -15.13 5.93
C GLY A 363 -8.22 -14.63 4.51
N PRO A 364 -7.99 -15.48 3.49
CA PRO A 364 -8.03 -15.07 2.08
C PRO A 364 -9.38 -14.50 1.61
N THR A 365 -10.47 -14.93 2.25
CA THR A 365 -11.83 -14.45 1.94
C THR A 365 -12.40 -13.58 3.06
N THR A 366 -11.87 -13.70 4.26
CA THR A 366 -12.26 -12.93 5.45
C THR A 366 -11.61 -11.54 5.43
N GLY A 367 -10.41 -11.44 4.87
CA GLY A 367 -9.62 -10.22 4.95
C GLY A 367 -9.03 -10.06 6.36
N LEU A 368 -9.54 -9.09 7.10
CA LEU A 368 -9.15 -8.84 8.49
C LEU A 368 -10.39 -8.51 9.33
N VAL A 369 -10.50 -9.16 10.50
CA VAL A 369 -11.48 -8.86 11.55
C VAL A 369 -10.71 -8.54 12.83
N ARG A 370 -11.01 -7.41 13.49
CA ARG A 370 -10.31 -6.93 14.69
C ARG A 370 -11.31 -6.60 15.78
N PHE A 371 -11.13 -7.16 16.98
CA PHE A 371 -11.99 -6.92 18.14
C PHE A 371 -11.31 -7.36 19.45
N VAL A 372 -11.94 -7.01 20.58
CA VAL A 372 -11.52 -7.46 21.91
C VAL A 372 -12.35 -8.68 22.29
N VAL A 373 -11.70 -9.71 22.83
CA VAL A 373 -12.34 -10.96 23.28
C VAL A 373 -13.14 -10.70 24.56
N GLU A 374 -14.45 -10.84 24.49
CA GLU A 374 -15.34 -10.61 25.65
C GLU A 374 -15.58 -11.88 26.46
N GLU A 375 -15.68 -13.04 25.81
CA GLU A 375 -15.92 -14.34 26.45
C GLU A 375 -15.19 -15.43 25.68
N ILE A 376 -14.64 -16.40 26.42
CA ILE A 376 -14.05 -17.63 25.88
C ILE A 376 -14.77 -18.82 26.47
N ARG A 377 -15.13 -19.81 25.66
CA ARG A 377 -15.66 -21.09 26.13
C ARG A 377 -14.76 -22.24 25.69
N VAL A 378 -14.49 -23.14 26.60
CA VAL A 378 -13.85 -24.46 26.36
C VAL A 378 -14.83 -25.51 26.83
N ASP A 379 -15.12 -26.52 26.00
CA ASP A 379 -16.13 -27.55 26.28
C ASP A 379 -17.50 -27.01 26.75
N MET A 380 -17.94 -25.88 26.12
CA MET A 380 -19.16 -25.11 26.39
C MET A 380 -19.18 -24.36 27.73
N GLU A 381 -18.17 -24.50 28.58
CA GLU A 381 -18.03 -23.74 29.83
C GLU A 381 -17.23 -22.45 29.64
N PRO A 382 -17.67 -21.35 30.27
CA PRO A 382 -16.91 -20.09 30.21
C PRO A 382 -15.61 -20.20 30.99
N VAL A 383 -14.52 -19.71 30.41
CA VAL A 383 -13.18 -19.72 31.01
C VAL A 383 -12.50 -18.35 30.83
N GLU A 384 -11.60 -18.01 31.75
CA GLU A 384 -10.81 -16.78 31.64
C GLU A 384 -9.75 -16.85 30.52
N LYS A 385 -9.30 -18.05 30.18
CA LYS A 385 -8.31 -18.29 29.13
C LYS A 385 -8.41 -19.65 28.49
N ALA A 386 -7.97 -19.74 27.22
CA ALA A 386 -7.71 -21.00 26.52
C ALA A 386 -6.21 -21.11 26.23
N VAL A 387 -5.65 -22.32 26.42
CA VAL A 387 -4.22 -22.60 26.25
C VAL A 387 -3.96 -23.54 25.07
N LYS A 388 -2.70 -23.60 24.63
CA LYS A 388 -2.26 -24.48 23.55
C LYS A 388 -2.80 -25.93 23.72
N GLY A 389 -3.38 -26.45 22.64
CA GLY A 389 -3.98 -27.78 22.55
C GLY A 389 -5.48 -27.84 22.84
N GLN A 390 -6.07 -26.73 23.30
CA GLN A 390 -7.52 -26.65 23.52
C GLN A 390 -8.25 -26.14 22.25
N LEU A 391 -9.51 -26.56 22.11
CA LEU A 391 -10.51 -25.95 21.25
C LEU A 391 -11.29 -24.94 22.08
N CYS A 392 -11.39 -23.72 21.61
CA CYS A 392 -12.18 -22.69 22.27
C CYS A 392 -13.15 -22.02 21.29
N SER A 393 -14.22 -21.49 21.83
CA SER A 393 -15.24 -20.73 21.08
C SER A 393 -15.29 -19.31 21.58
N ILE A 394 -15.33 -18.34 20.65
CA ILE A 394 -15.49 -16.92 20.93
C ILE A 394 -16.53 -16.31 19.99
N ALA A 395 -17.30 -15.32 20.46
CA ALA A 395 -18.15 -14.52 19.61
C ALA A 395 -17.29 -13.68 18.66
N VAL A 396 -17.68 -13.64 17.39
CA VAL A 396 -16.97 -12.86 16.37
C VAL A 396 -17.92 -11.90 15.66
N PRO A 397 -17.53 -10.63 15.45
CA PRO A 397 -18.43 -9.63 14.87
C PRO A 397 -18.75 -9.86 13.39
N GLU A 398 -17.90 -10.60 12.70
CA GLU A 398 -18.03 -10.89 11.28
C GLU A 398 -17.76 -12.39 11.01
N LYS A 399 -18.21 -12.84 9.82
CA LYS A 399 -18.02 -14.23 9.41
C LYS A 399 -16.55 -14.57 9.22
N VAL A 400 -16.05 -15.51 10.01
CA VAL A 400 -14.73 -16.17 9.83
C VAL A 400 -14.87 -17.53 9.15
N ARG A 401 -13.77 -18.06 8.64
CA ARG A 401 -13.79 -19.30 7.86
C ARG A 401 -12.77 -20.31 8.37
N PRO A 402 -13.01 -21.63 8.24
CA PRO A 402 -12.01 -22.65 8.55
C PRO A 402 -10.70 -22.35 7.84
N GLY A 403 -9.61 -22.38 8.60
CA GLY A 403 -8.27 -22.04 8.10
C GLY A 403 -7.81 -20.61 8.35
N ASP A 404 -8.71 -19.68 8.68
CA ASP A 404 -8.33 -18.32 9.08
C ASP A 404 -7.45 -18.37 10.33
N ARG A 405 -6.50 -17.42 10.41
CA ARG A 405 -5.51 -17.36 11.49
C ARG A 405 -5.85 -16.27 12.48
N LEU A 406 -5.85 -16.62 13.77
CA LEU A 406 -6.06 -15.71 14.89
C LEU A 406 -4.72 -15.30 15.49
N TYR A 407 -4.54 -14.00 15.68
CA TYR A 407 -3.36 -13.41 16.30
C TYR A 407 -3.77 -12.49 17.45
N LEU A 408 -2.99 -12.45 18.52
CA LEU A 408 -3.01 -11.35 19.47
C LEU A 408 -2.45 -10.10 18.80
N PHE A 409 -3.07 -8.96 19.05
CA PHE A 409 -2.57 -7.65 18.61
C PHE A 409 -2.13 -6.85 19.83
N THR A 410 -0.90 -7.10 20.26
CA THR A 410 -0.34 -6.63 21.54
C THR A 410 0.64 -5.50 21.34
N ASP A 411 0.89 -4.75 22.40
CA ASP A 411 1.95 -3.76 22.44
C ASP A 411 3.31 -4.40 22.14
N ARG A 412 4.09 -3.73 21.33
CA ARG A 412 5.43 -4.18 20.98
C ARG A 412 6.36 -3.90 22.14
N LYS A 413 6.99 -4.94 22.70
CA LYS A 413 8.07 -4.76 23.66
C LYS A 413 9.24 -4.06 22.95
N VAL A 414 9.54 -2.84 23.34
CA VAL A 414 10.74 -2.15 22.91
C VAL A 414 11.92 -2.96 23.45
N MET A 415 12.69 -3.60 22.60
CA MET A 415 14.00 -4.10 23.01
C MET A 415 14.87 -2.88 23.30
N GLN A 416 15.22 -2.69 24.57
CA GLN A 416 16.18 -1.72 25.03
C GLN A 416 17.59 -2.08 24.53
#